data_a5a07fe09b67c1d5f0cfeb15c6e76afe
#
_entry.id   a5a07fe09b67c1d5f0cfeb15c6e76afe
#
_cell.length_a   1.000
_cell.length_b   1.000
_cell.length_c   1.000
_cell.angle_alpha   90.00
_cell.angle_beta   90.00
_cell.angle_gamma   90.00
#
_symmetry.space_group_name_H-M   'P 1'
#
loop_
_entity.id
_entity.type
_entity.pdbx_description
1 polymer ?
#
loop_
_entity_poly.entity_id
_entity_poly.type
_entity_poly.pdbx_seq_one_letter_code
_entity_poly.pdbx_strand_id
1 'polypeptide(L)'
;MHTKDLTTGSPMKLILSFMLPLVFGLLFQQVYSMVDTIVVGKFLGVDALAGVGSTGSITFLVLGLCNGVCAGFAIPVAQKFGQRDFDGLRRFVGNMIWLSCVIAAAVTLVTTLLCRQILLWMDTPADTFSYAYDYIFVIFLGIPATMLYNLLSGILRSLGDSKTPLVFLIMCSLLNVALDIVFILTLNMGVAGAGWATLLSQLISGVLCLYFIVKKFPILHLKRDDLRLRKIYVRKLLNMGLPMGLQYSITAVGSILLQTAVNGLGATAMAAIAAGSRVSMLLVCPFDAMGTTAATFAGQNLGAGKLDRIHQGVKDCTVLGIIISAAIFVITWFGGSAMTTLFLDTADGASVDMVVPMGHQFLIINAAFAVPLLFVNLLRFTIQGLGYSEFAVFAGVFEMVARGAFGLCLVPVLGYTAACFASPAAWVMADLFLFPAYFHCMKKQGYSFKPTKVSAATE
;
A
#
# COMPACT_ATOMS: atom_id res chain seq x y z
N MET A 1 12.68 -25.05 -6.46
CA MET A 1 11.67 -24.53 -5.52
C MET A 1 11.71 -23.01 -5.60
N HIS A 2 10.56 -22.36 -5.86
CA HIS A 2 10.48 -20.90 -5.90
C HIS A 2 10.36 -20.25 -4.51
N THR A 3 10.23 -21.05 -3.44
CA THR A 3 10.18 -20.57 -2.05
C THR A 3 11.57 -20.17 -1.57
N LYS A 4 11.67 -19.02 -0.90
CA LYS A 4 12.91 -18.53 -0.29
C LYS A 4 12.77 -18.46 1.23
N ASP A 5 13.61 -19.22 1.91
CA ASP A 5 13.69 -19.18 3.37
C ASP A 5 14.44 -17.92 3.81
N LEU A 6 13.73 -16.98 4.43
CA LEU A 6 14.32 -15.74 4.95
C LEU A 6 14.92 -15.92 6.35
N THR A 7 14.85 -17.13 6.92
CA THR A 7 15.37 -17.43 8.26
C THR A 7 16.82 -17.87 8.29
N THR A 8 17.46 -18.04 7.11
CA THR A 8 18.84 -18.50 6.96
C THR A 8 19.63 -17.63 6.01
N GLY A 9 20.94 -17.46 6.24
CA GLY A 9 21.82 -16.60 5.43
C GLY A 9 21.89 -15.15 5.91
N SER A 10 22.56 -14.27 5.15
CA SER A 10 22.73 -12.84 5.50
C SER A 10 21.41 -12.08 5.40
N PRO A 11 20.92 -11.42 6.48
CA PRO A 11 19.66 -10.66 6.45
C PRO A 11 19.66 -9.58 5.37
N MET A 12 20.72 -8.78 5.25
CA MET A 12 20.83 -7.71 4.25
C MET A 12 20.63 -8.22 2.82
N LYS A 13 21.32 -9.33 2.45
CA LYS A 13 21.19 -9.92 1.09
C LYS A 13 19.78 -10.45 0.83
N LEU A 14 19.16 -11.06 1.85
CA LEU A 14 17.81 -11.60 1.76
C LEU A 14 16.79 -10.46 1.60
N ILE A 15 16.90 -9.41 2.42
CA ILE A 15 16.05 -8.22 2.36
C ILE A 15 16.15 -7.55 0.99
N LEU A 16 17.35 -7.25 0.52
CA LEU A 16 17.55 -6.63 -0.80
C LEU A 16 16.95 -7.47 -1.93
N SER A 17 17.23 -8.78 -1.95
CA SER A 17 16.75 -9.66 -3.01
C SER A 17 15.24 -9.87 -3.01
N PHE A 18 14.58 -9.67 -1.85
CA PHE A 18 13.12 -9.74 -1.73
C PHE A 18 12.48 -8.38 -2.00
N MET A 19 13.09 -7.30 -1.54
CA MET A 19 12.59 -5.92 -1.67
C MET A 19 12.64 -5.42 -3.12
N LEU A 20 13.74 -5.67 -3.86
CA LEU A 20 13.91 -5.15 -5.21
C LEU A 20 12.76 -5.49 -6.17
N PRO A 21 12.30 -6.75 -6.29
CA PRO A 21 11.12 -7.05 -7.11
C PRO A 21 9.86 -6.31 -6.65
N LEU A 22 9.69 -6.08 -5.34
CA LEU A 22 8.54 -5.33 -4.82
C LEU A 22 8.62 -3.85 -5.20
N VAL A 23 9.81 -3.23 -5.13
CA VAL A 23 10.01 -1.84 -5.59
C VAL A 23 9.62 -1.70 -7.06
N PHE A 24 10.13 -2.58 -7.93
CA PHE A 24 9.77 -2.57 -9.34
C PHE A 24 8.28 -2.81 -9.56
N GLY A 25 7.66 -3.69 -8.77
CA GLY A 25 6.22 -3.94 -8.84
C GLY A 25 5.41 -2.70 -8.50
N LEU A 26 5.73 -2.02 -7.40
CA LEU A 26 5.04 -0.81 -6.99
C LEU A 26 5.27 0.35 -7.98
N LEU A 27 6.49 0.54 -8.46
CA LEU A 27 6.78 1.54 -9.50
C LEU A 27 5.98 1.26 -10.78
N PHE A 28 5.95 0.00 -11.21
CA PHE A 28 5.19 -0.40 -12.39
C PHE A 28 3.69 -0.15 -12.21
N GLN A 29 3.16 -0.41 -11.00
CA GLN A 29 1.77 -0.13 -10.64
C GLN A 29 1.45 1.36 -10.71
N GLN A 30 2.34 2.23 -10.25
CA GLN A 30 2.14 3.68 -10.36
C GLN A 30 2.17 4.15 -11.81
N VAL A 31 3.12 3.64 -12.61
CA VAL A 31 3.24 4.01 -14.02
C VAL A 31 1.98 3.60 -14.80
N TYR A 32 1.48 2.37 -14.62
CA TYR A 32 0.28 1.96 -15.35
C TYR A 32 -0.96 2.75 -14.93
N SER A 33 -1.11 3.08 -13.65
CA SER A 33 -2.21 3.92 -13.18
C SER A 33 -2.19 5.32 -13.81
N MET A 34 -0.99 5.84 -14.09
CA MET A 34 -0.84 7.09 -14.84
C MET A 34 -1.24 6.91 -16.31
N VAL A 35 -0.84 5.80 -16.94
CA VAL A 35 -1.22 5.48 -18.32
C VAL A 35 -2.74 5.37 -18.46
N ASP A 36 -3.41 4.68 -17.54
CA ASP A 36 -4.87 4.57 -17.49
C ASP A 36 -5.53 5.95 -17.42
N THR A 37 -5.06 6.83 -16.53
CA THR A 37 -5.52 8.21 -16.43
C THR A 37 -5.33 9.00 -17.74
N ILE A 38 -4.19 8.83 -18.42
CA ILE A 38 -3.89 9.48 -19.70
C ILE A 38 -4.83 8.95 -20.79
N VAL A 39 -5.08 7.64 -20.84
CA VAL A 39 -5.99 7.03 -21.81
C VAL A 39 -7.40 7.60 -21.66
N VAL A 40 -7.92 7.63 -20.43
CA VAL A 40 -9.24 8.21 -20.14
C VAL A 40 -9.29 9.68 -20.55
N GLY A 41 -8.33 10.51 -20.12
CA GLY A 41 -8.31 11.94 -20.43
C GLY A 41 -8.20 12.25 -21.92
N LYS A 42 -7.34 11.49 -22.64
CA LYS A 42 -7.08 11.74 -24.08
C LYS A 42 -8.24 11.30 -24.96
N PHE A 43 -8.91 10.20 -24.64
CA PHE A 43 -9.93 9.60 -25.52
C PHE A 43 -11.37 9.89 -25.11
N LEU A 44 -11.62 10.15 -23.82
CA LEU A 44 -12.99 10.41 -23.32
C LEU A 44 -13.22 11.88 -22.92
N GLY A 45 -12.15 12.68 -22.86
CA GLY A 45 -12.23 14.10 -22.56
C GLY A 45 -12.14 14.46 -21.08
N VAL A 46 -12.19 15.79 -20.82
CA VAL A 46 -11.91 16.36 -19.49
C VAL A 46 -12.99 16.00 -18.46
N ASP A 47 -14.26 15.97 -18.86
CA ASP A 47 -15.38 15.66 -17.94
C ASP A 47 -15.31 14.21 -17.46
N ALA A 48 -14.95 13.27 -18.35
CA ALA A 48 -14.73 11.88 -18.00
C ALA A 48 -13.53 11.73 -17.06
N LEU A 49 -12.43 12.43 -17.33
CA LEU A 49 -11.25 12.44 -16.48
C LEU A 49 -11.56 13.01 -15.09
N ALA A 50 -12.31 14.11 -15.02
CA ALA A 50 -12.76 14.70 -13.77
C ALA A 50 -13.68 13.73 -12.97
N GLY A 51 -14.59 13.05 -13.68
CA GLY A 51 -15.45 12.02 -13.08
C GLY A 51 -14.66 10.87 -12.45
N VAL A 52 -13.70 10.29 -13.19
CA VAL A 52 -12.81 9.24 -12.65
C VAL A 52 -11.97 9.77 -11.51
N GLY A 53 -11.39 10.96 -11.66
CA GLY A 53 -10.55 11.59 -10.65
C GLY A 53 -11.27 11.83 -9.34
N SER A 54 -12.55 12.23 -9.37
CA SER A 54 -13.37 12.44 -8.17
C SER A 54 -13.58 11.19 -7.34
N THR A 55 -13.52 10.00 -7.97
CA THR A 55 -13.67 8.71 -7.25
C THR A 55 -12.41 8.22 -6.54
N GLY A 56 -11.25 8.87 -6.74
CA GLY A 56 -9.96 8.41 -6.25
C GLY A 56 -9.91 8.19 -4.74
N SER A 57 -10.45 9.11 -3.95
CA SER A 57 -10.44 9.03 -2.48
C SER A 57 -11.24 7.84 -1.96
N ILE A 58 -12.43 7.60 -2.49
CA ILE A 58 -13.28 6.49 -2.05
C ILE A 58 -12.72 5.15 -2.55
N THR A 59 -12.17 5.13 -3.77
CA THR A 59 -11.48 3.95 -4.30
C THR A 59 -10.29 3.57 -3.39
N PHE A 60 -9.47 4.55 -2.99
CA PHE A 60 -8.36 4.33 -2.06
C PHE A 60 -8.84 3.81 -0.69
N LEU A 61 -9.93 4.37 -0.16
CA LEU A 61 -10.52 3.95 1.11
C LEU A 61 -11.00 2.49 1.05
N VAL A 62 -11.78 2.13 0.03
CA VAL A 62 -12.40 0.79 -0.10
C VAL A 62 -11.37 -0.27 -0.52
N LEU A 63 -10.59 0.00 -1.57
CA LEU A 63 -9.57 -0.96 -2.03
C LEU A 63 -8.41 -1.03 -1.04
N GLY A 64 -8.06 0.06 -0.37
CA GLY A 64 -7.08 0.09 0.72
C GLY A 64 -7.48 -0.81 1.88
N LEU A 65 -8.76 -0.77 2.31
CA LEU A 65 -9.31 -1.69 3.30
C LEU A 65 -9.11 -3.16 2.86
N CYS A 66 -9.50 -3.50 1.64
CA CYS A 66 -9.37 -4.85 1.10
C CYS A 66 -7.92 -5.32 1.00
N ASN A 67 -7.02 -4.45 0.53
CA ASN A 67 -5.59 -4.72 0.43
C ASN A 67 -4.95 -4.93 1.80
N GLY A 68 -5.31 -4.09 2.78
CA GLY A 68 -4.84 -4.22 4.16
C GLY A 68 -5.30 -5.52 4.81
N VAL A 69 -6.55 -5.93 4.60
CA VAL A 69 -7.07 -7.22 5.07
C VAL A 69 -6.28 -8.39 4.47
N CYS A 70 -6.06 -8.39 3.15
CA CYS A 70 -5.28 -9.43 2.48
C CYS A 70 -3.82 -9.47 2.99
N ALA A 71 -3.20 -8.31 3.19
CA ALA A 71 -1.85 -8.21 3.73
C ALA A 71 -1.77 -8.76 5.17
N GLY A 72 -2.77 -8.44 6.02
CA GLY A 72 -2.86 -8.96 7.37
C GLY A 72 -3.06 -10.47 7.43
N PHE A 73 -3.85 -11.03 6.53
CA PHE A 73 -4.05 -12.48 6.42
C PHE A 73 -2.76 -13.21 6.03
N ALA A 74 -1.86 -12.57 5.30
CA ALA A 74 -0.57 -13.16 4.89
C ALA A 74 0.41 -13.36 6.07
N ILE A 75 0.30 -12.58 7.15
CA ILE A 75 1.24 -12.62 8.28
C ILE A 75 1.24 -13.97 9.01
N PRO A 76 0.09 -14.55 9.45
CA PRO A 76 0.09 -15.88 10.05
C PRO A 76 0.64 -16.98 9.13
N VAL A 77 0.46 -16.83 7.81
CA VAL A 77 1.02 -17.76 6.81
C VAL A 77 2.56 -17.68 6.83
N ALA A 78 3.13 -16.46 6.84
CA ALA A 78 4.58 -16.25 6.94
C ALA A 78 5.15 -16.82 8.25
N GLN A 79 4.45 -16.62 9.39
CA GLN A 79 4.84 -17.19 10.67
C GLN A 79 4.85 -18.72 10.65
N LYS A 80 3.82 -19.36 10.08
CA LYS A 80 3.73 -20.81 9.94
C LYS A 80 4.77 -21.37 8.98
N PHE A 81 5.07 -20.65 7.92
CA PHE A 81 6.16 -21.02 7.02
C PHE A 81 7.51 -21.01 7.72
N GLY A 82 7.81 -19.98 8.51
CA GLY A 82 9.03 -19.90 9.33
C GLY A 82 9.12 -20.99 10.38
N GLN A 83 7.99 -21.42 10.98
CA GLN A 83 7.89 -22.55 11.92
C GLN A 83 8.09 -23.91 11.23
N ARG A 84 8.05 -23.98 9.91
CA ARG A 84 7.95 -25.21 9.10
C ARG A 84 6.69 -26.04 9.42
N ASP A 85 5.65 -25.42 9.96
CA ASP A 85 4.35 -26.02 10.24
C ASP A 85 3.46 -25.90 8.99
N PHE A 86 3.66 -26.80 8.04
CA PHE A 86 2.97 -26.75 6.75
C PHE A 86 1.50 -27.16 6.85
N ASP A 87 1.14 -27.97 7.83
CA ASP A 87 -0.28 -28.30 8.09
C ASP A 87 -1.04 -27.09 8.65
N GLY A 88 -0.44 -26.39 9.63
CA GLY A 88 -0.98 -25.14 10.13
C GLY A 88 -1.05 -24.06 9.05
N LEU A 89 -0.04 -23.99 8.18
CA LEU A 89 -0.03 -23.06 7.02
C LEU A 89 -1.23 -23.32 6.10
N ARG A 90 -1.47 -24.56 5.67
CA ARG A 90 -2.61 -24.92 4.82
C ARG A 90 -3.95 -24.59 5.46
N ARG A 91 -4.09 -24.85 6.78
CA ARG A 91 -5.32 -24.49 7.52
C ARG A 91 -5.54 -22.99 7.56
N PHE A 92 -4.48 -22.17 7.74
CA PHE A 92 -4.60 -20.71 7.61
C PHE A 92 -5.04 -20.31 6.20
N VAL A 93 -4.40 -20.87 5.15
CA VAL A 93 -4.77 -20.58 3.76
C VAL A 93 -6.22 -20.98 3.47
N GLY A 94 -6.67 -22.16 3.93
CA GLY A 94 -8.06 -22.59 3.73
C GLY A 94 -9.08 -21.68 4.42
N ASN A 95 -8.78 -21.24 5.66
CA ASN A 95 -9.67 -20.32 6.38
C ASN A 95 -9.64 -18.89 5.79
N MET A 96 -8.48 -18.42 5.29
CA MET A 96 -8.39 -17.09 4.68
C MET A 96 -9.14 -17.02 3.34
N ILE A 97 -9.22 -18.11 2.58
CA ILE A 97 -10.05 -18.18 1.35
C ILE A 97 -11.50 -17.88 1.71
N TRP A 98 -12.09 -18.59 2.68
CA TRP A 98 -13.47 -18.36 3.11
C TRP A 98 -13.70 -16.95 3.62
N LEU A 99 -12.82 -16.44 4.49
CA LEU A 99 -12.94 -15.09 5.00
C LEU A 99 -12.84 -14.05 3.89
N SER A 100 -11.93 -14.23 2.94
CA SER A 100 -11.78 -13.31 1.82
C SER A 100 -13.00 -13.32 0.90
N CYS A 101 -13.60 -14.49 0.65
CA CYS A 101 -14.84 -14.59 -0.11
C CYS A 101 -16.00 -13.85 0.61
N VAL A 102 -16.14 -14.04 1.92
CA VAL A 102 -17.19 -13.37 2.71
C VAL A 102 -16.96 -11.85 2.74
N ILE A 103 -15.75 -11.40 3.00
CA ILE A 103 -15.42 -9.98 3.04
C ILE A 103 -15.58 -9.34 1.64
N ALA A 104 -15.08 -10.00 0.59
CA ALA A 104 -15.25 -9.52 -0.77
C ALA A 104 -16.75 -9.38 -1.14
N ALA A 105 -17.55 -10.40 -0.85
CA ALA A 105 -18.99 -10.36 -1.11
C ALA A 105 -19.69 -9.25 -0.31
N ALA A 106 -19.38 -9.12 0.99
CA ALA A 106 -19.97 -8.09 1.85
C ALA A 106 -19.60 -6.68 1.40
N VAL A 107 -18.29 -6.42 1.13
CA VAL A 107 -17.83 -5.10 0.70
C VAL A 107 -18.40 -4.76 -0.68
N THR A 108 -18.37 -5.70 -1.64
CA THR A 108 -18.98 -5.51 -2.97
C THR A 108 -20.45 -5.18 -2.86
N LEU A 109 -21.20 -5.95 -2.08
CA LEU A 109 -22.65 -5.74 -1.92
C LEU A 109 -22.94 -4.36 -1.33
N VAL A 110 -22.26 -4.00 -0.25
CA VAL A 110 -22.45 -2.70 0.43
C VAL A 110 -22.09 -1.55 -0.50
N THR A 111 -20.93 -1.62 -1.15
CA THR A 111 -20.44 -0.51 -2.00
C THR A 111 -21.26 -0.38 -3.29
N THR A 112 -21.69 -1.46 -3.91
CA THR A 112 -22.54 -1.39 -5.11
C THR A 112 -23.95 -0.89 -4.81
N LEU A 113 -24.57 -1.35 -3.70
CA LEU A 113 -25.90 -0.88 -3.29
C LEU A 113 -25.88 0.61 -2.89
N LEU A 114 -24.81 1.05 -2.24
CA LEU A 114 -24.66 2.43 -1.78
C LEU A 114 -23.91 3.32 -2.78
N CYS A 115 -23.53 2.83 -3.95
CA CYS A 115 -22.69 3.53 -4.91
C CYS A 115 -23.20 4.95 -5.22
N ARG A 116 -24.49 5.06 -5.58
CA ARG A 116 -25.11 6.37 -5.84
C ARG A 116 -25.11 7.28 -4.61
N GLN A 117 -25.40 6.73 -3.43
CA GLN A 117 -25.45 7.49 -2.18
C GLN A 117 -24.07 7.98 -1.77
N ILE A 118 -23.04 7.15 -1.97
CA ILE A 118 -21.64 7.51 -1.71
C ILE A 118 -21.23 8.73 -2.55
N LEU A 119 -21.54 8.73 -3.85
CA LEU A 119 -21.24 9.87 -4.73
C LEU A 119 -22.00 11.13 -4.35
N LEU A 120 -23.25 11.00 -3.87
CA LEU A 120 -24.02 12.14 -3.34
C LEU A 120 -23.40 12.68 -2.05
N TRP A 121 -22.94 11.83 -1.14
CA TRP A 121 -22.23 12.26 0.09
C TRP A 121 -20.88 12.92 -0.18
N MET A 122 -20.30 12.64 -1.36
CA MET A 122 -19.05 13.28 -1.81
C MET A 122 -19.27 14.60 -2.54
N ASP A 123 -20.51 15.08 -2.64
CA ASP A 123 -20.89 16.29 -3.41
C ASP A 123 -20.32 16.26 -4.84
N THR A 124 -20.41 15.07 -5.49
CA THR A 124 -19.93 14.93 -6.88
C THR A 124 -20.75 15.82 -7.81
N PRO A 125 -20.13 16.71 -8.60
CA PRO A 125 -20.83 17.64 -9.50
C PRO A 125 -21.73 16.89 -10.50
N ALA A 126 -22.90 17.48 -10.82
CA ALA A 126 -23.89 16.88 -11.70
C ALA A 126 -23.34 16.53 -13.09
N ASP A 127 -22.42 17.35 -13.60
CA ASP A 127 -21.81 17.22 -14.94
C ASP A 127 -20.91 15.98 -15.04
N THR A 128 -20.26 15.59 -13.93
CA THR A 128 -19.31 14.47 -13.87
C THR A 128 -19.92 13.24 -13.19
N PHE A 129 -21.12 13.35 -12.60
CA PHE A 129 -21.74 12.31 -11.81
C PHE A 129 -21.93 10.99 -12.56
N SER A 130 -22.40 11.05 -13.81
CA SER A 130 -22.62 9.85 -14.62
C SER A 130 -21.29 9.12 -14.87
N TYR A 131 -20.25 9.85 -15.24
CA TYR A 131 -18.92 9.27 -15.48
C TYR A 131 -18.32 8.65 -14.21
N ALA A 132 -18.45 9.35 -13.07
CA ALA A 132 -18.02 8.85 -11.78
C ALA A 132 -18.77 7.56 -11.40
N TYR A 133 -20.09 7.53 -11.58
CA TYR A 133 -20.93 6.38 -11.25
C TYR A 133 -20.58 5.18 -12.13
N ASP A 134 -20.51 5.35 -13.44
CA ASP A 134 -20.22 4.27 -14.39
C ASP A 134 -18.85 3.63 -14.13
N TYR A 135 -17.85 4.43 -13.79
CA TYR A 135 -16.52 3.93 -13.46
C TYR A 135 -16.50 3.19 -12.12
N ILE A 136 -16.90 3.87 -11.03
CA ILE A 136 -16.72 3.35 -9.69
C ILE A 136 -17.60 2.14 -9.40
N PHE A 137 -18.79 2.07 -10.02
CA PHE A 137 -19.68 0.92 -9.90
C PHE A 137 -18.99 -0.36 -10.42
N VAL A 138 -18.32 -0.29 -11.56
CA VAL A 138 -17.57 -1.42 -12.10
C VAL A 138 -16.34 -1.75 -11.24
N ILE A 139 -15.65 -0.74 -10.71
CA ILE A 139 -14.54 -0.95 -9.75
C ILE A 139 -15.02 -1.69 -8.50
N PHE A 140 -16.19 -1.33 -7.97
CA PHE A 140 -16.79 -2.02 -6.82
C PHE A 140 -17.18 -3.47 -7.14
N LEU A 141 -17.71 -3.73 -8.34
CA LEU A 141 -17.92 -5.10 -8.82
C LEU A 141 -16.62 -5.89 -8.94
N GLY A 142 -15.50 -5.20 -9.21
CA GLY A 142 -14.17 -5.78 -9.33
C GLY A 142 -13.48 -6.13 -8.01
N ILE A 143 -14.03 -5.77 -6.85
CA ILE A 143 -13.43 -6.04 -5.54
C ILE A 143 -13.06 -7.52 -5.35
N PRO A 144 -13.90 -8.52 -5.69
CA PRO A 144 -13.53 -9.93 -5.58
C PRO A 144 -12.29 -10.30 -6.40
N ALA A 145 -12.15 -9.76 -7.61
CA ALA A 145 -11.01 -10.01 -8.48
C ALA A 145 -9.72 -9.39 -7.90
N THR A 146 -9.82 -8.16 -7.41
CA THR A 146 -8.71 -7.46 -6.73
C THR A 146 -8.29 -8.19 -5.46
N MET A 147 -9.24 -8.63 -4.63
CA MET A 147 -8.93 -9.41 -3.43
C MET A 147 -8.31 -10.76 -3.76
N LEU A 148 -8.78 -11.45 -4.80
CA LEU A 148 -8.20 -12.72 -5.24
C LEU A 148 -6.70 -12.54 -5.58
N TYR A 149 -6.38 -11.56 -6.42
CA TYR A 149 -4.99 -11.30 -6.82
C TYR A 149 -4.13 -10.91 -5.60
N ASN A 150 -4.59 -10.00 -4.74
CA ASN A 150 -3.84 -9.55 -3.56
C ASN A 150 -3.63 -10.66 -2.54
N LEU A 151 -4.64 -11.51 -2.33
CA LEU A 151 -4.56 -12.67 -1.45
C LEU A 151 -3.47 -13.65 -1.91
N LEU A 152 -3.51 -14.03 -3.19
CA LEU A 152 -2.55 -14.97 -3.79
C LEU A 152 -1.12 -14.39 -3.79
N SER A 153 -0.99 -13.10 -4.12
CA SER A 153 0.28 -12.38 -4.03
C SER A 153 0.81 -12.33 -2.59
N GLY A 154 -0.07 -12.12 -1.60
CA GLY A 154 0.26 -12.17 -0.18
C GLY A 154 0.76 -13.54 0.27
N ILE A 155 0.11 -14.63 -0.17
CA ILE A 155 0.54 -16.01 0.10
C ILE A 155 1.94 -16.25 -0.48
N LEU A 156 2.18 -15.91 -1.74
CA LEU A 156 3.49 -16.09 -2.39
C LEU A 156 4.59 -15.32 -1.65
N ARG A 157 4.33 -14.05 -1.29
CA ARG A 157 5.25 -13.24 -0.49
C ARG A 157 5.53 -13.90 0.87
N SER A 158 4.53 -14.46 1.53
CA SER A 158 4.70 -15.17 2.81
C SER A 158 5.64 -16.39 2.71
N LEU A 159 5.70 -17.02 1.54
CA LEU A 159 6.64 -18.11 1.22
C LEU A 159 8.01 -17.61 0.74
N GLY A 160 8.26 -16.30 0.77
CA GLY A 160 9.52 -15.68 0.35
C GLY A 160 9.65 -15.46 -1.16
N ASP A 161 8.59 -15.62 -1.94
CA ASP A 161 8.58 -15.35 -3.36
C ASP A 161 7.98 -13.96 -3.65
N SER A 162 8.83 -12.99 -3.96
CA SER A 162 8.44 -11.66 -4.39
C SER A 162 8.49 -11.46 -5.91
N LYS A 163 9.12 -12.41 -6.65
CA LYS A 163 9.28 -12.31 -8.10
C LYS A 163 8.03 -12.72 -8.86
N THR A 164 7.41 -13.82 -8.44
CA THR A 164 6.19 -14.32 -9.08
C THR A 164 5.05 -13.32 -9.06
N PRO A 165 4.72 -12.68 -7.91
CA PRO A 165 3.73 -11.59 -7.89
C PRO A 165 4.06 -10.43 -8.84
N LEU A 166 5.35 -10.05 -8.96
CA LEU A 166 5.78 -9.01 -9.90
C LEU A 166 5.45 -9.38 -11.34
N VAL A 167 5.76 -10.62 -11.77
CA VAL A 167 5.49 -11.08 -13.14
C VAL A 167 3.99 -10.99 -13.44
N PHE A 168 3.13 -11.44 -12.52
CA PHE A 168 1.68 -11.36 -12.71
C PHE A 168 1.17 -9.91 -12.65
N LEU A 169 1.81 -9.03 -11.87
CA LEU A 169 1.47 -7.61 -11.86
C LEU A 169 1.79 -6.94 -13.20
N ILE A 170 2.97 -7.18 -13.76
CA ILE A 170 3.36 -6.66 -15.08
C ILE A 170 2.37 -7.16 -16.15
N MET A 171 2.06 -8.45 -16.14
CA MET A 171 1.11 -9.03 -17.08
C MET A 171 -0.29 -8.42 -16.92
N CYS A 172 -0.76 -8.23 -15.68
CA CYS A 172 -2.02 -7.55 -15.38
C CYS A 172 -2.05 -6.14 -15.97
N SER A 173 -0.98 -5.37 -15.75
CA SER A 173 -0.88 -3.99 -16.21
C SER A 173 -0.87 -3.88 -17.73
N LEU A 174 -0.10 -4.72 -18.41
CA LEU A 174 -0.08 -4.75 -19.88
C LEU A 174 -1.44 -5.16 -20.45
N LEU A 175 -2.09 -6.13 -19.83
CA LEU A 175 -3.43 -6.57 -20.23
C LEU A 175 -4.46 -5.46 -19.99
N ASN A 176 -4.38 -4.75 -18.88
CA ASN A 176 -5.25 -3.64 -18.57
C ASN A 176 -5.17 -2.55 -19.65
N VAL A 177 -3.95 -2.07 -19.98
CA VAL A 177 -3.75 -1.07 -21.04
C VAL A 177 -4.31 -1.55 -22.40
N ALA A 178 -4.08 -2.82 -22.74
CA ALA A 178 -4.62 -3.38 -23.98
C ALA A 178 -6.16 -3.41 -23.99
N LEU A 179 -6.77 -3.80 -22.86
CA LEU A 179 -8.22 -3.84 -22.71
C LEU A 179 -8.83 -2.43 -22.67
N ASP A 180 -8.16 -1.44 -22.09
CA ASP A 180 -8.58 -0.03 -22.11
C ASP A 180 -8.74 0.46 -23.55
N ILE A 181 -7.72 0.22 -24.38
CA ILE A 181 -7.75 0.59 -25.80
C ILE A 181 -8.92 -0.11 -26.51
N VAL A 182 -9.13 -1.41 -26.29
CA VAL A 182 -10.21 -2.16 -26.93
C VAL A 182 -11.58 -1.68 -26.46
N PHE A 183 -11.78 -1.54 -25.16
CA PHE A 183 -13.11 -1.21 -24.60
C PHE A 183 -13.49 0.26 -24.85
N ILE A 184 -12.53 1.15 -24.77
CA ILE A 184 -12.78 2.59 -24.97
C ILE A 184 -12.88 2.92 -26.48
N LEU A 185 -11.91 2.47 -27.30
CA LEU A 185 -11.82 2.88 -28.70
C LEU A 185 -12.62 1.99 -29.65
N THR A 186 -12.61 0.66 -29.43
CA THR A 186 -13.25 -0.28 -30.37
C THR A 186 -14.71 -0.54 -29.99
N LEU A 187 -15.00 -0.73 -28.70
CA LEU A 187 -16.33 -1.06 -28.21
C LEU A 187 -17.13 0.17 -27.76
N ASN A 188 -16.50 1.36 -27.73
CA ASN A 188 -17.12 2.63 -27.32
C ASN A 188 -17.86 2.55 -25.98
N MET A 189 -17.28 1.80 -24.99
CA MET A 189 -17.90 1.61 -23.69
C MET A 189 -17.76 2.81 -22.76
N GLY A 190 -17.10 3.89 -23.20
CA GLY A 190 -16.87 5.08 -22.39
C GLY A 190 -16.03 4.78 -21.16
N VAL A 191 -16.31 5.48 -20.06
CA VAL A 191 -15.58 5.38 -18.80
C VAL A 191 -15.77 4.00 -18.12
N ALA A 192 -16.95 3.38 -18.30
CA ALA A 192 -17.19 2.02 -17.83
C ALA A 192 -16.19 1.03 -18.44
N GLY A 193 -15.72 1.27 -19.68
CA GLY A 193 -14.71 0.45 -20.35
C GLY A 193 -13.40 0.37 -19.56
N ALA A 194 -12.90 1.49 -19.00
CA ALA A 194 -11.72 1.52 -18.15
C ALA A 194 -11.94 0.69 -16.86
N GLY A 195 -13.13 0.81 -16.24
CA GLY A 195 -13.49 -0.03 -15.09
C GLY A 195 -13.47 -1.51 -15.43
N TRP A 196 -14.08 -1.93 -16.56
CA TRP A 196 -14.09 -3.32 -17.01
C TRP A 196 -12.70 -3.84 -17.38
N ALA A 197 -11.87 -3.02 -17.98
CA ALA A 197 -10.47 -3.39 -18.28
C ALA A 197 -9.70 -3.69 -16.99
N THR A 198 -9.85 -2.86 -15.97
CA THR A 198 -9.26 -3.07 -14.64
C THR A 198 -9.79 -4.34 -13.99
N LEU A 199 -11.10 -4.56 -13.97
CA LEU A 199 -11.72 -5.76 -13.40
C LEU A 199 -11.22 -7.03 -14.08
N LEU A 200 -11.28 -7.08 -15.42
CA LEU A 200 -10.92 -8.28 -16.19
C LEU A 200 -9.43 -8.58 -16.13
N SER A 201 -8.57 -7.57 -16.20
CA SER A 201 -7.12 -7.77 -16.08
C SER A 201 -6.74 -8.33 -14.70
N GLN A 202 -7.36 -7.83 -13.62
CA GLN A 202 -7.18 -8.34 -12.26
C GLN A 202 -7.69 -9.79 -12.13
N LEU A 203 -8.87 -10.08 -12.67
CA LEU A 203 -9.47 -11.41 -12.63
C LEU A 203 -8.61 -12.43 -13.38
N ILE A 204 -8.24 -12.13 -14.62
CA ILE A 204 -7.42 -13.02 -15.45
C ILE A 204 -6.07 -13.27 -14.76
N SER A 205 -5.41 -12.22 -14.28
CA SER A 205 -4.12 -12.34 -13.58
C SER A 205 -4.26 -13.12 -12.27
N GLY A 206 -5.34 -12.92 -11.52
CA GLY A 206 -5.65 -13.69 -10.32
C GLY A 206 -5.85 -15.18 -10.61
N VAL A 207 -6.63 -15.51 -11.63
CA VAL A 207 -6.88 -16.91 -12.05
C VAL A 207 -5.59 -17.58 -12.54
N LEU A 208 -4.78 -16.88 -13.35
CA LEU A 208 -3.50 -17.41 -13.82
C LEU A 208 -2.49 -17.57 -12.67
N CYS A 209 -2.47 -16.64 -11.71
CA CYS A 209 -1.67 -16.75 -10.50
C CYS A 209 -2.11 -17.97 -9.67
N LEU A 210 -3.41 -18.19 -9.50
CA LEU A 210 -3.96 -19.38 -8.81
C LEU A 210 -3.53 -20.68 -9.51
N TYR A 211 -3.69 -20.74 -10.83
CA TYR A 211 -3.25 -21.89 -11.63
C TYR A 211 -1.76 -22.18 -11.44
N PHE A 212 -0.94 -21.14 -11.48
CA PHE A 212 0.49 -21.25 -11.24
C PHE A 212 0.82 -21.78 -9.84
N ILE A 213 0.14 -21.25 -8.80
CA ILE A 213 0.32 -21.69 -7.42
C ILE A 213 -0.02 -23.17 -7.27
N VAL A 214 -1.19 -23.59 -7.76
CA VAL A 214 -1.62 -24.99 -7.68
C VAL A 214 -0.63 -25.92 -8.38
N LYS A 215 -0.06 -25.50 -9.51
CA LYS A 215 0.88 -26.34 -10.28
C LYS A 215 2.30 -26.37 -9.70
N LYS A 216 2.79 -25.25 -9.14
CA LYS A 216 4.20 -25.07 -8.78
C LYS A 216 4.49 -25.14 -7.28
N PHE A 217 3.48 -25.03 -6.43
CA PHE A 217 3.65 -25.00 -4.97
C PHE A 217 2.90 -26.16 -4.28
N PRO A 218 3.46 -27.39 -4.26
CA PRO A 218 2.82 -28.55 -3.62
C PRO A 218 2.49 -28.32 -2.14
N ILE A 219 3.27 -27.45 -1.46
CA ILE A 219 3.06 -27.06 -0.07
C ILE A 219 1.69 -26.42 0.18
N LEU A 220 1.09 -25.83 -0.85
CA LEU A 220 -0.22 -25.18 -0.83
C LEU A 220 -1.36 -26.07 -1.31
N HIS A 221 -1.11 -27.36 -1.56
CA HIS A 221 -2.18 -28.30 -1.91
C HIS A 221 -3.07 -28.53 -0.71
N LEU A 222 -4.27 -27.93 -0.75
CA LEU A 222 -5.26 -27.99 0.32
C LEU A 222 -5.99 -29.32 0.33
N LYS A 223 -6.12 -29.92 1.51
CA LYS A 223 -6.98 -31.08 1.78
C LYS A 223 -8.36 -30.60 2.25
N ARG A 224 -9.37 -31.45 2.18
CA ARG A 224 -10.73 -31.11 2.66
C ARG A 224 -10.76 -30.65 4.13
N ASP A 225 -9.90 -31.20 4.98
CA ASP A 225 -9.80 -30.79 6.39
C ASP A 225 -9.21 -29.40 6.58
N ASP A 226 -8.35 -28.95 5.65
CA ASP A 226 -7.74 -27.60 5.69
C ASP A 226 -8.76 -26.50 5.38
N LEU A 227 -9.84 -26.82 4.64
CA LEU A 227 -10.94 -25.92 4.30
C LEU A 227 -11.99 -25.80 5.42
N ARG A 228 -11.92 -26.61 6.49
CA ARG A 228 -12.85 -26.49 7.60
C ARG A 228 -12.63 -25.18 8.35
N LEU A 229 -13.71 -24.40 8.50
CA LEU A 229 -13.68 -23.19 9.32
C LEU A 229 -13.45 -23.55 10.78
N ARG A 230 -12.35 -23.05 11.36
CA ARG A 230 -12.00 -23.25 12.76
C ARG A 230 -11.83 -21.91 13.44
N LYS A 231 -12.56 -21.69 14.51
CA LYS A 231 -12.62 -20.43 15.27
C LYS A 231 -11.21 -19.86 15.60
N ILE A 232 -10.24 -20.72 15.91
CA ILE A 232 -8.88 -20.29 16.25
C ILE A 232 -8.15 -19.62 15.09
N TYR A 233 -8.27 -20.17 13.86
CA TYR A 233 -7.67 -19.59 12.64
C TYR A 233 -8.43 -18.33 12.21
N VAL A 234 -9.77 -18.39 12.19
CA VAL A 234 -10.64 -17.26 11.86
C VAL A 234 -10.34 -16.07 12.77
N ARG A 235 -10.32 -16.28 14.10
CA ARG A 235 -10.02 -15.21 15.07
C ARG A 235 -8.64 -14.61 14.83
N LYS A 236 -7.62 -15.44 14.59
CA LYS A 236 -6.25 -14.93 14.36
C LYS A 236 -6.15 -14.13 13.05
N LEU A 237 -6.80 -14.59 11.98
CA LEU A 237 -6.86 -13.88 10.70
C LEU A 237 -7.59 -12.53 10.85
N LEU A 238 -8.76 -12.50 11.48
CA LEU A 238 -9.51 -11.27 11.70
C LEU A 238 -8.74 -10.27 12.58
N ASN A 239 -8.09 -10.74 13.64
CA ASN A 239 -7.29 -9.88 14.51
C ASN A 239 -6.06 -9.27 13.80
N MET A 240 -5.60 -9.88 12.71
CA MET A 240 -4.52 -9.33 11.87
C MET A 240 -5.07 -8.49 10.73
N GLY A 241 -6.03 -9.03 9.99
CA GLY A 241 -6.53 -8.41 8.77
C GLY A 241 -7.35 -7.15 9.00
N LEU A 242 -8.32 -7.18 9.93
CA LEU A 242 -9.19 -6.03 10.15
C LEU A 242 -8.42 -4.77 10.62
N PRO A 243 -7.51 -4.84 11.61
CA PRO A 243 -6.73 -3.66 11.98
C PRO A 243 -5.88 -3.13 10.82
N MET A 244 -5.26 -4.01 10.01
CA MET A 244 -4.48 -3.57 8.87
C MET A 244 -5.35 -2.93 7.78
N GLY A 245 -6.54 -3.44 7.54
CA GLY A 245 -7.51 -2.81 6.64
C GLY A 245 -7.95 -1.44 7.14
N LEU A 246 -8.35 -1.34 8.42
CA LEU A 246 -8.76 -0.09 9.06
C LEU A 246 -7.65 0.97 9.05
N GLN A 247 -6.39 0.58 9.20
CA GLN A 247 -5.25 1.48 9.11
C GLN A 247 -5.23 2.25 7.78
N TYR A 248 -5.43 1.56 6.64
CA TYR A 248 -5.49 2.22 5.33
C TYR A 248 -6.66 3.20 5.24
N SER A 249 -7.82 2.83 5.78
CA SER A 249 -9.00 3.72 5.80
C SER A 249 -8.76 4.96 6.69
N ILE A 250 -8.14 4.81 7.85
CA ILE A 250 -7.80 5.93 8.74
C ILE A 250 -6.80 6.88 8.07
N THR A 251 -5.79 6.34 7.39
CA THR A 251 -4.82 7.14 6.63
C THR A 251 -5.52 7.91 5.49
N ALA A 252 -6.48 7.28 4.80
CA ALA A 252 -7.29 7.94 3.78
C ALA A 252 -8.08 9.13 4.33
N VAL A 253 -8.74 8.96 5.49
CA VAL A 253 -9.46 10.06 6.16
C VAL A 253 -8.52 11.22 6.49
N GLY A 254 -7.32 10.94 7.01
CA GLY A 254 -6.32 11.96 7.28
C GLY A 254 -5.90 12.75 6.02
N SER A 255 -5.78 12.07 4.89
CA SER A 255 -5.46 12.70 3.61
C SER A 255 -6.61 13.55 3.08
N ILE A 256 -7.86 13.13 3.26
CA ILE A 256 -9.05 13.92 2.90
C ILE A 256 -9.13 15.19 3.72
N LEU A 257 -8.91 15.12 5.03
CA LEU A 257 -8.89 16.31 5.90
C LEU A 257 -7.85 17.34 5.47
N LEU A 258 -6.65 16.88 5.10
CA LEU A 258 -5.60 17.76 4.58
C LEU A 258 -5.99 18.34 3.22
N GLN A 259 -6.55 17.53 2.31
CA GLN A 259 -6.98 18.00 0.99
C GLN A 259 -8.06 19.08 1.10
N THR A 260 -9.01 18.94 2.02
CA THR A 260 -10.05 19.96 2.28
C THR A 260 -9.42 21.30 2.69
N ALA A 261 -8.40 21.28 3.56
CA ALA A 261 -7.68 22.48 3.96
C ALA A 261 -6.88 23.10 2.80
N VAL A 262 -6.25 22.28 1.98
CA VAL A 262 -5.49 22.71 0.79
C VAL A 262 -6.41 23.36 -0.25
N ASN A 263 -7.63 22.87 -0.41
CA ASN A 263 -8.62 23.46 -1.34
C ASN A 263 -8.92 24.94 -1.01
N GLY A 264 -8.82 25.31 0.27
CA GLY A 264 -8.96 26.69 0.70
C GLY A 264 -7.80 27.63 0.32
N LEU A 265 -6.65 27.10 -0.11
CA LEU A 265 -5.49 27.91 -0.49
C LEU A 265 -5.50 28.39 -1.94
N GLY A 266 -6.48 27.98 -2.73
CA GLY A 266 -6.62 28.36 -4.14
C GLY A 266 -5.98 27.41 -5.15
N ALA A 267 -6.30 27.62 -6.43
CA ALA A 267 -5.99 26.71 -7.53
C ALA A 267 -4.47 26.44 -7.70
N THR A 268 -3.64 27.46 -7.56
CA THR A 268 -2.18 27.34 -7.71
C THR A 268 -1.57 26.38 -6.66
N ALA A 269 -1.97 26.52 -5.40
CA ALA A 269 -1.51 25.65 -4.32
C ALA A 269 -2.02 24.22 -4.49
N MET A 270 -3.27 24.06 -4.93
CA MET A 270 -3.85 22.76 -5.23
C MET A 270 -3.08 22.05 -6.35
N ALA A 271 -2.81 22.77 -7.46
CA ALA A 271 -2.05 22.22 -8.59
C ALA A 271 -0.62 21.81 -8.17
N ALA A 272 0.06 22.65 -7.36
CA ALA A 272 1.41 22.37 -6.87
C ALA A 272 1.45 21.12 -6.00
N ILE A 273 0.53 20.96 -5.04
CA ILE A 273 0.44 19.79 -4.18
C ILE A 273 0.04 18.55 -5.00
N ALA A 274 -0.88 18.69 -5.95
CA ALA A 274 -1.30 17.57 -6.79
C ALA A 274 -0.12 17.03 -7.63
N ALA A 275 0.61 17.92 -8.33
CA ALA A 275 1.80 17.53 -9.08
C ALA A 275 2.89 16.94 -8.19
N GLY A 276 3.20 17.61 -7.08
CA GLY A 276 4.18 17.13 -6.10
C GLY A 276 3.80 15.77 -5.49
N SER A 277 2.53 15.54 -5.20
CA SER A 277 2.04 14.26 -4.65
C SER A 277 2.21 13.12 -5.65
N ARG A 278 2.00 13.32 -6.95
CA ARG A 278 2.24 12.30 -7.98
C ARG A 278 3.71 11.90 -8.05
N VAL A 279 4.63 12.86 -7.97
CA VAL A 279 6.07 12.58 -7.85
C VAL A 279 6.38 11.84 -6.55
N SER A 280 5.83 12.30 -5.42
CA SER A 280 6.03 11.68 -4.11
C SER A 280 5.58 10.22 -4.09
N MET A 281 4.48 9.83 -4.76
CA MET A 281 4.04 8.44 -4.85
C MET A 281 5.11 7.52 -5.44
N LEU A 282 5.86 7.98 -6.44
CA LEU A 282 6.98 7.22 -7.01
C LEU A 282 8.16 7.12 -6.02
N LEU A 283 8.47 8.21 -5.33
CA LEU A 283 9.60 8.28 -4.39
C LEU A 283 9.36 7.48 -3.11
N VAL A 284 8.12 7.25 -2.72
CA VAL A 284 7.73 6.48 -1.53
C VAL A 284 7.75 4.95 -1.77
N CYS A 285 7.63 4.49 -3.01
CA CYS A 285 7.60 3.05 -3.34
C CYS A 285 8.71 2.20 -2.68
N PRO A 286 9.98 2.66 -2.57
CA PRO A 286 11.01 1.90 -1.88
C PRO A 286 10.72 1.67 -0.39
N PHE A 287 10.11 2.63 0.30
CA PHE A 287 9.76 2.49 1.72
C PHE A 287 8.58 1.54 1.93
N ASP A 288 7.58 1.54 1.04
CA ASP A 288 6.46 0.62 1.08
C ASP A 288 6.91 -0.83 0.79
N ALA A 289 7.81 -1.00 -0.18
CA ALA A 289 8.44 -2.28 -0.46
C ALA A 289 9.29 -2.77 0.73
N MET A 290 10.01 -1.87 1.39
CA MET A 290 10.80 -2.17 2.59
C MET A 290 9.90 -2.58 3.74
N GLY A 291 8.79 -1.88 3.97
CA GLY A 291 7.79 -2.24 4.97
C GLY A 291 7.24 -3.65 4.74
N THR A 292 6.77 -3.94 3.53
CA THR A 292 6.25 -5.28 3.16
C THR A 292 7.32 -6.36 3.34
N THR A 293 8.57 -6.07 3.00
CA THR A 293 9.72 -6.97 3.21
C THR A 293 9.95 -7.21 4.70
N ALA A 294 9.93 -6.15 5.50
CA ALA A 294 10.12 -6.22 6.96
C ALA A 294 9.02 -7.06 7.63
N ALA A 295 7.75 -6.91 7.23
CA ALA A 295 6.66 -7.72 7.74
C ALA A 295 6.85 -9.22 7.45
N THR A 296 7.22 -9.56 6.22
CA THR A 296 7.46 -10.96 5.82
C THR A 296 8.68 -11.53 6.53
N PHE A 297 9.78 -10.78 6.56
CA PHE A 297 11.01 -11.17 7.24
C PHE A 297 10.80 -11.36 8.74
N ALA A 298 10.11 -10.42 9.39
CA ALA A 298 9.78 -10.53 10.82
C ALA A 298 8.85 -11.73 11.09
N GLY A 299 7.81 -11.93 10.26
CA GLY A 299 6.89 -13.04 10.39
C GLY A 299 7.57 -14.41 10.29
N GLN A 300 8.41 -14.63 9.26
CA GLN A 300 9.15 -15.88 9.11
C GLN A 300 10.16 -16.10 10.25
N ASN A 301 10.94 -15.09 10.63
CA ASN A 301 11.93 -15.21 11.70
C ASN A 301 11.29 -15.36 13.08
N LEU A 302 10.13 -14.73 13.34
CA LEU A 302 9.34 -14.98 14.56
C LEU A 302 8.88 -16.44 14.59
N GLY A 303 8.35 -16.95 13.48
CA GLY A 303 7.96 -18.35 13.37
C GLY A 303 9.11 -19.31 13.66
N ALA A 304 10.31 -18.99 13.21
CA ALA A 304 11.53 -19.77 13.44
C ALA A 304 12.15 -19.55 14.84
N GLY A 305 11.58 -18.69 15.69
CA GLY A 305 12.13 -18.35 17.01
C GLY A 305 13.41 -17.50 16.98
N LYS A 306 13.73 -16.86 15.85
CA LYS A 306 14.98 -16.12 15.61
C LYS A 306 14.82 -14.62 15.82
N LEU A 307 14.57 -14.18 17.05
CA LEU A 307 14.30 -12.77 17.38
C LEU A 307 15.50 -11.84 17.11
N ASP A 308 16.74 -12.33 17.35
CA ASP A 308 17.97 -11.56 17.03
C ASP A 308 18.03 -11.17 15.56
N ARG A 309 17.59 -12.07 14.67
CA ARG A 309 17.56 -11.81 13.24
C ARG A 309 16.54 -10.75 12.86
N ILE A 310 15.39 -10.67 13.57
CA ILE A 310 14.40 -9.60 13.35
C ILE A 310 15.04 -8.26 13.67
N HIS A 311 15.71 -8.15 14.83
CA HIS A 311 16.38 -6.91 15.22
C HIS A 311 17.51 -6.53 14.25
N GLN A 312 18.31 -7.52 13.79
CA GLN A 312 19.33 -7.30 12.78
C GLN A 312 18.72 -6.85 11.44
N GLY A 313 17.61 -7.45 11.02
CA GLY A 313 16.88 -7.05 9.81
C GLY A 313 16.37 -5.61 9.87
N VAL A 314 15.87 -5.18 11.03
CA VAL A 314 15.47 -3.76 11.24
C VAL A 314 16.67 -2.84 11.12
N LYS A 315 17.84 -3.19 11.68
CA LYS A 315 19.09 -2.41 11.52
C LYS A 315 19.52 -2.34 10.05
N ASP A 316 19.51 -3.46 9.35
CA ASP A 316 19.89 -3.54 7.94
C ASP A 316 18.95 -2.70 7.06
N CYS A 317 17.63 -2.78 7.30
CA CYS A 317 16.63 -1.93 6.64
C CYS A 317 16.84 -0.45 6.98
N THR A 318 17.22 -0.11 8.21
CA THR A 318 17.48 1.28 8.61
C THR A 318 18.67 1.85 7.82
N VAL A 319 19.78 1.12 7.72
CA VAL A 319 20.95 1.55 6.94
C VAL A 319 20.57 1.75 5.47
N LEU A 320 19.90 0.78 4.87
CA LEU A 320 19.45 0.84 3.48
C LEU A 320 18.47 2.02 3.26
N GLY A 321 17.53 2.20 4.18
CA GLY A 321 16.53 3.26 4.11
C GLY A 321 17.13 4.66 4.26
N ILE A 322 18.16 4.84 5.09
CA ILE A 322 18.89 6.11 5.18
C ILE A 322 19.59 6.42 3.85
N ILE A 323 20.23 5.43 3.21
CA ILE A 323 20.86 5.60 1.90
C ILE A 323 19.81 6.00 0.85
N ILE A 324 18.65 5.33 0.84
CA ILE A 324 17.54 5.66 -0.06
C ILE A 324 17.02 7.08 0.23
N SER A 325 16.84 7.44 1.49
CA SER A 325 16.38 8.79 1.90
C SER A 325 17.33 9.88 1.41
N ALA A 326 18.65 9.67 1.57
CA ALA A 326 19.66 10.59 1.08
C ALA A 326 19.62 10.71 -0.45
N ALA A 327 19.47 9.59 -1.17
CA ALA A 327 19.35 9.60 -2.62
C ALA A 327 18.07 10.35 -3.08
N ILE A 328 16.93 10.12 -2.43
CA ILE A 328 15.68 10.83 -2.72
C ILE A 328 15.85 12.33 -2.47
N PHE A 329 16.48 12.72 -1.38
CA PHE A 329 16.73 14.14 -1.09
C PHE A 329 17.60 14.81 -2.17
N VAL A 330 18.69 14.16 -2.58
CA VAL A 330 19.56 14.68 -3.65
C VAL A 330 18.82 14.78 -5.00
N ILE A 331 18.06 13.73 -5.35
CA ILE A 331 17.28 13.69 -6.61
C ILE A 331 16.23 14.81 -6.62
N THR A 332 15.51 15.01 -5.52
CA THR A 332 14.49 16.08 -5.43
C THR A 332 15.11 17.48 -5.35
N TRP A 333 16.26 17.62 -4.71
CA TRP A 333 16.95 18.91 -4.62
C TRP A 333 17.34 19.45 -6.01
N PHE A 334 17.91 18.60 -6.85
CA PHE A 334 18.36 19.01 -8.18
C PHE A 334 17.29 18.85 -9.27
N GLY A 335 16.44 17.85 -9.16
CA GLY A 335 15.46 17.45 -10.20
C GLY A 335 14.02 17.80 -9.89
N GLY A 336 13.68 18.27 -8.69
CA GLY A 336 12.31 18.42 -8.24
C GLY A 336 11.48 19.39 -9.10
N SER A 337 12.07 20.48 -9.60
CA SER A 337 11.38 21.39 -10.53
C SER A 337 11.04 20.69 -11.85
N ALA A 338 12.00 19.99 -12.46
CA ALA A 338 11.76 19.24 -13.68
C ALA A 338 10.72 18.12 -13.49
N MET A 339 10.78 17.43 -12.35
CA MET A 339 9.78 16.40 -12.01
C MET A 339 8.39 16.99 -11.83
N THR A 340 8.24 18.15 -11.19
CA THR A 340 6.95 18.86 -11.05
C THR A 340 6.40 19.24 -12.41
N THR A 341 7.24 19.77 -13.30
CA THR A 341 6.84 20.19 -14.65
C THR A 341 6.29 19.03 -15.49
N LEU A 342 6.80 17.80 -15.31
CA LEU A 342 6.29 16.61 -16.02
C LEU A 342 4.81 16.30 -15.75
N PHE A 343 4.27 16.80 -14.64
CA PHE A 343 2.89 16.56 -14.22
C PHE A 343 1.99 17.79 -14.33
N LEU A 344 2.49 18.87 -14.95
CA LEU A 344 1.71 20.06 -15.24
C LEU A 344 1.31 20.11 -16.71
N ASP A 345 0.06 20.48 -16.96
CA ASP A 345 -0.41 20.75 -18.30
C ASP A 345 0.18 22.08 -18.77
N THR A 346 0.96 22.06 -19.84
CA THR A 346 1.72 23.23 -20.32
C THR A 346 0.84 24.24 -21.07
N ALA A 347 -0.48 24.02 -21.16
CA ALA A 347 -1.40 24.88 -21.89
C ALA A 347 -1.56 26.28 -21.26
N ASP A 348 -1.34 26.44 -19.96
CA ASP A 348 -1.46 27.71 -19.23
C ASP A 348 -0.08 28.20 -18.74
N GLY A 349 0.68 28.84 -19.63
CA GLY A 349 2.05 29.30 -19.35
C GLY A 349 2.22 30.19 -18.11
N ALA A 350 1.24 30.99 -17.73
CA ALA A 350 1.31 31.86 -16.55
C ALA A 350 1.18 31.13 -15.22
N SER A 351 0.57 29.94 -15.19
CA SER A 351 0.44 29.13 -13.98
C SER A 351 1.69 28.28 -13.69
N VAL A 352 2.45 27.90 -14.72
CA VAL A 352 3.65 27.05 -14.58
C VAL A 352 4.72 27.73 -13.74
N ASP A 353 4.97 29.03 -13.96
CA ASP A 353 6.02 29.79 -13.25
C ASP A 353 5.78 29.89 -11.74
N MET A 354 4.53 29.85 -11.29
CA MET A 354 4.19 29.86 -9.87
C MET A 354 4.06 28.45 -9.27
N VAL A 355 3.49 27.50 -10.01
CA VAL A 355 3.22 26.14 -9.55
C VAL A 355 4.51 25.33 -9.39
N VAL A 356 5.48 25.46 -10.30
CA VAL A 356 6.72 24.66 -10.27
C VAL A 356 7.57 24.94 -9.02
N PRO A 357 7.84 26.20 -8.62
CA PRO A 357 8.58 26.46 -7.38
C PRO A 357 7.83 25.93 -6.12
N MET A 358 6.51 26.06 -6.08
CA MET A 358 5.69 25.56 -4.98
C MET A 358 5.76 24.02 -4.93
N GLY A 359 5.59 23.34 -6.06
CA GLY A 359 5.69 21.89 -6.13
C GLY A 359 7.09 21.39 -5.73
N HIS A 360 8.14 22.09 -6.15
CA HIS A 360 9.52 21.82 -5.73
C HIS A 360 9.69 21.99 -4.23
N GLN A 361 9.16 23.08 -3.63
CA GLN A 361 9.16 23.28 -2.18
C GLN A 361 8.48 22.11 -1.45
N PHE A 362 7.31 21.68 -1.92
CA PHE A 362 6.61 20.52 -1.36
C PHE A 362 7.48 19.26 -1.39
N LEU A 363 8.11 18.96 -2.53
CA LEU A 363 8.98 17.80 -2.70
C LEU A 363 10.21 17.84 -1.80
N ILE A 364 10.89 18.97 -1.69
CA ILE A 364 12.07 19.13 -0.82
C ILE A 364 11.70 18.92 0.64
N ILE A 365 10.60 19.52 1.11
CA ILE A 365 10.18 19.39 2.50
C ILE A 365 9.86 17.91 2.80
N ASN A 366 9.10 17.22 1.93
CA ASN A 366 8.81 15.80 2.12
C ASN A 366 10.07 14.93 2.06
N ALA A 367 10.99 15.21 1.14
CA ALA A 367 12.25 14.48 1.02
C ALA A 367 13.18 14.69 2.23
N ALA A 368 13.22 15.89 2.83
CA ALA A 368 13.97 16.17 4.04
C ALA A 368 13.48 15.33 5.24
N PHE A 369 12.20 14.93 5.25
CA PHE A 369 11.58 14.07 6.25
C PHE A 369 11.42 12.61 5.79
N ALA A 370 12.16 12.17 4.77
CA ALA A 370 12.12 10.79 4.29
C ALA A 370 12.59 9.76 5.35
N VAL A 371 13.46 10.16 6.29
CA VAL A 371 13.89 9.28 7.40
C VAL A 371 12.74 8.98 8.39
N PRO A 372 11.96 9.94 8.89
CA PRO A 372 10.71 9.62 9.59
C PRO A 372 9.78 8.69 8.79
N LEU A 373 9.55 8.95 7.51
CA LEU A 373 8.73 8.08 6.67
C LEU A 373 9.29 6.64 6.59
N LEU A 374 10.61 6.48 6.52
CA LEU A 374 11.26 5.19 6.60
C LEU A 374 10.87 4.45 7.89
N PHE A 375 10.98 5.10 9.05
CA PHE A 375 10.69 4.46 10.34
C PHE A 375 9.21 4.16 10.50
N VAL A 376 8.31 5.04 10.06
CA VAL A 376 6.87 4.75 10.02
C VAL A 376 6.60 3.45 9.28
N ASN A 377 7.13 3.27 8.07
CA ASN A 377 6.92 2.04 7.31
C ASN A 377 7.65 0.85 7.96
N LEU A 378 8.92 0.98 8.27
CA LEU A 378 9.74 -0.12 8.78
C LEU A 378 9.20 -0.67 10.11
N LEU A 379 8.97 0.19 11.10
CA LEU A 379 8.56 -0.24 12.44
C LEU A 379 7.12 -0.74 12.45
N ARG A 380 6.20 -0.03 11.76
CA ARG A 380 4.80 -0.43 11.64
C ARG A 380 4.68 -1.85 11.07
N PHE A 381 5.28 -2.09 9.92
CA PHE A 381 5.20 -3.39 9.27
C PHE A 381 5.96 -4.49 10.02
N THR A 382 7.07 -4.16 10.71
CA THR A 382 7.75 -5.10 11.60
C THR A 382 6.85 -5.51 12.77
N ILE A 383 6.19 -4.56 13.43
CA ILE A 383 5.24 -4.81 14.52
C ILE A 383 4.07 -5.70 14.04
N GLN A 384 3.56 -5.44 12.84
CA GLN A 384 2.55 -6.28 12.20
C GLN A 384 3.07 -7.70 11.97
N GLY A 385 4.30 -7.85 11.44
CA GLY A 385 4.97 -9.14 11.26
C GLY A 385 5.15 -9.93 12.57
N LEU A 386 5.36 -9.23 13.69
CA LEU A 386 5.38 -9.80 15.04
C LEU A 386 4.00 -10.26 15.54
N GLY A 387 2.91 -9.92 14.85
CA GLY A 387 1.56 -10.33 15.20
C GLY A 387 0.76 -9.31 16.01
N TYR A 388 1.18 -8.06 16.06
CA TYR A 388 0.54 -6.97 16.83
C TYR A 388 -0.03 -5.89 15.90
N SER A 389 -1.01 -6.24 15.07
CA SER A 389 -1.58 -5.32 14.06
C SER A 389 -2.37 -4.16 14.68
N GLU A 390 -2.86 -4.28 15.90
CA GLU A 390 -3.57 -3.22 16.61
C GLU A 390 -2.71 -1.97 16.79
N PHE A 391 -1.41 -2.11 17.02
CA PHE A 391 -0.51 -0.96 17.14
C PHE A 391 -0.38 -0.15 15.84
N ALA A 392 -0.59 -0.80 14.69
CA ALA A 392 -0.59 -0.11 13.42
C ALA A 392 -1.79 0.83 13.24
N VAL A 393 -2.95 0.44 13.79
CA VAL A 393 -4.14 1.32 13.81
C VAL A 393 -3.87 2.58 14.62
N PHE A 394 -3.29 2.43 15.82
CA PHE A 394 -2.94 3.59 16.65
C PHE A 394 -1.96 4.52 15.96
N ALA A 395 -0.93 3.99 15.29
CA ALA A 395 -0.03 4.82 14.49
C ALA A 395 -0.78 5.59 13.40
N GLY A 396 -1.73 4.95 12.70
CA GLY A 396 -2.61 5.61 11.73
C GLY A 396 -3.47 6.73 12.35
N VAL A 397 -3.98 6.53 13.56
CA VAL A 397 -4.72 7.57 14.30
C VAL A 397 -3.82 8.76 14.62
N PHE A 398 -2.58 8.55 15.06
CA PHE A 398 -1.63 9.64 15.30
C PHE A 398 -1.33 10.42 14.00
N GLU A 399 -1.15 9.73 12.88
CA GLU A 399 -1.01 10.39 11.58
C GLU A 399 -2.24 11.21 11.20
N MET A 400 -3.44 10.65 11.35
CA MET A 400 -4.70 11.33 11.05
C MET A 400 -4.88 12.58 11.90
N VAL A 401 -4.64 12.49 13.21
CA VAL A 401 -4.72 13.62 14.14
C VAL A 401 -3.73 14.72 13.77
N ALA A 402 -2.48 14.36 13.45
CA ALA A 402 -1.48 15.32 13.05
C ALA A 402 -1.85 16.03 11.73
N ARG A 403 -2.28 15.29 10.70
CA ARG A 403 -2.75 15.90 9.44
C ARG A 403 -3.97 16.79 9.65
N GLY A 404 -4.92 16.35 10.49
CA GLY A 404 -6.09 17.15 10.83
C GLY A 404 -5.73 18.44 11.56
N ALA A 405 -4.84 18.37 12.55
CA ALA A 405 -4.38 19.55 13.30
C ALA A 405 -3.63 20.55 12.38
N PHE A 406 -2.74 20.06 11.53
CA PHE A 406 -2.07 20.92 10.54
C PHE A 406 -3.08 21.51 9.54
N GLY A 407 -3.96 20.70 8.98
CA GLY A 407 -4.95 21.14 7.99
C GLY A 407 -5.91 22.18 8.58
N LEU A 408 -6.53 21.89 9.72
CA LEU A 408 -7.58 22.73 10.28
C LEU A 408 -7.06 23.94 11.05
N CYS A 409 -5.89 23.82 11.72
CA CYS A 409 -5.38 24.88 12.59
C CYS A 409 -4.24 25.69 11.99
N LEU A 410 -3.28 25.02 11.30
CA LEU A 410 -2.06 25.68 10.84
C LEU A 410 -2.15 26.15 9.38
N VAL A 411 -2.80 25.41 8.49
CA VAL A 411 -2.97 25.82 7.10
C VAL A 411 -3.70 27.15 6.95
N PRO A 412 -4.78 27.46 7.69
CA PRO A 412 -5.44 28.75 7.63
C PRO A 412 -4.54 29.94 8.04
N VAL A 413 -3.54 29.69 8.92
CA VAL A 413 -2.65 30.74 9.47
C VAL A 413 -1.36 30.87 8.69
N LEU A 414 -0.70 29.76 8.38
CA LEU A 414 0.63 29.70 7.75
C LEU A 414 0.59 29.35 6.26
N GLY A 415 -0.61 29.13 5.71
CA GLY A 415 -0.83 28.89 4.30
C GLY A 415 -0.14 27.63 3.74
N TYR A 416 0.39 27.74 2.53
CA TYR A 416 0.96 26.65 1.76
C TYR A 416 2.10 25.90 2.48
N THR A 417 2.95 26.62 3.18
CA THR A 417 4.07 26.01 3.91
C THR A 417 3.58 25.02 4.97
N ALA A 418 2.51 25.36 5.72
CA ALA A 418 1.93 24.43 6.67
C ALA A 418 1.36 23.16 5.99
N ALA A 419 0.76 23.29 4.82
CA ALA A 419 0.29 22.15 4.04
C ALA A 419 1.45 21.23 3.63
N CYS A 420 2.60 21.76 3.27
CA CYS A 420 3.79 20.98 2.96
C CYS A 420 4.34 20.19 4.15
N PHE A 421 4.23 20.73 5.37
CA PHE A 421 4.69 20.07 6.60
C PHE A 421 3.67 19.10 7.21
N ALA A 422 2.44 19.05 6.74
CA ALA A 422 1.39 18.21 7.33
C ALA A 422 1.72 16.71 7.30
N SER A 423 2.25 16.18 6.18
CA SER A 423 2.68 14.78 6.10
C SER A 423 3.96 14.51 6.91
N PRO A 424 5.03 15.32 6.82
CA PRO A 424 6.18 15.22 7.71
C PRO A 424 5.83 15.18 9.20
N ALA A 425 4.96 16.07 9.66
CA ALA A 425 4.51 16.09 11.04
C ALA A 425 3.77 14.82 11.44
N ALA A 426 2.92 14.30 10.53
CA ALA A 426 2.23 13.04 10.76
C ALA A 426 3.20 11.85 10.91
N TRP A 427 4.27 11.80 10.11
CA TRP A 427 5.28 10.75 10.23
C TRP A 427 6.03 10.84 11.55
N VAL A 428 6.45 12.03 11.97
CA VAL A 428 7.12 12.22 13.25
C VAL A 428 6.20 11.82 14.42
N MET A 429 4.93 12.21 14.38
CA MET A 429 3.96 11.83 15.42
C MET A 429 3.73 10.32 15.49
N ALA A 430 3.66 9.65 14.34
CA ALA A 430 3.56 8.19 14.29
C ALA A 430 4.81 7.52 14.85
N ASP A 431 6.00 8.03 14.55
CA ASP A 431 7.27 7.49 15.02
C ASP A 431 7.41 7.60 16.54
N LEU A 432 6.97 8.70 17.15
CA LEU A 432 6.95 8.85 18.62
C LEU A 432 6.18 7.72 19.32
N PHE A 433 5.17 7.18 18.65
CA PHE A 433 4.42 6.02 19.14
C PHE A 433 5.07 4.69 18.71
N LEU A 434 5.54 4.57 17.48
CA LEU A 434 6.02 3.30 16.91
C LEU A 434 7.35 2.83 17.52
N PHE A 435 8.27 3.74 17.88
CA PHE A 435 9.50 3.35 18.56
C PHE A 435 9.25 2.64 19.90
N PRO A 436 8.53 3.23 20.87
CA PRO A 436 8.17 2.53 22.10
C PRO A 436 7.39 1.23 21.86
N ALA A 437 6.46 1.23 20.90
CA ALA A 437 5.66 0.07 20.55
C ALA A 437 6.55 -1.10 20.03
N TYR A 438 7.52 -0.81 19.17
CA TYR A 438 8.48 -1.83 18.69
C TYR A 438 9.26 -2.47 19.83
N PHE A 439 9.84 -1.66 20.73
CA PHE A 439 10.57 -2.17 21.88
C PHE A 439 9.67 -2.98 22.81
N HIS A 440 8.45 -2.53 23.03
CA HIS A 440 7.46 -3.27 23.84
C HIS A 440 7.14 -4.63 23.20
N CYS A 441 6.81 -4.66 21.90
CA CYS A 441 6.47 -5.90 21.19
C CYS A 441 7.62 -6.89 21.17
N MET A 442 8.85 -6.44 20.94
CA MET A 442 10.05 -7.30 20.96
C MET A 442 10.29 -7.89 22.35
N LYS A 443 10.18 -7.09 23.42
CA LYS A 443 10.27 -7.58 24.79
C LYS A 443 9.19 -8.60 25.12
N LYS A 444 7.95 -8.36 24.69
CA LYS A 444 6.82 -9.26 24.90
C LYS A 444 7.01 -10.61 24.20
N GLN A 445 7.77 -10.64 23.09
CA GLN A 445 8.21 -11.87 22.43
C GLN A 445 9.43 -12.54 23.10
N GLY A 446 9.96 -11.96 24.18
CA GLY A 446 11.10 -12.51 24.93
C GLY A 446 12.48 -12.01 24.48
N TYR A 447 12.52 -10.98 23.62
CA TYR A 447 13.80 -10.39 23.20
C TYR A 447 14.40 -9.50 24.29
N SER A 448 15.71 -9.72 24.61
CA SER A 448 16.47 -8.88 25.55
C SER A 448 17.41 -7.95 24.78
N PHE A 449 17.20 -6.63 24.94
CA PHE A 449 18.09 -5.62 24.36
C PHE A 449 19.39 -5.42 25.16
N LYS A 450 19.51 -6.06 26.35
CA LYS A 450 20.78 -6.02 27.10
C LYS A 450 21.78 -6.97 26.44
N PRO A 451 23.03 -6.55 26.23
CA PRO A 451 24.05 -7.46 25.76
C PRO A 451 24.13 -8.62 26.78
N THR A 452 23.96 -9.84 26.29
CA THR A 452 24.25 -11.02 27.09
C THR A 452 25.73 -10.90 27.45
N LYS A 453 26.06 -10.65 28.73
CA LYS A 453 27.41 -10.83 29.21
C LYS A 453 27.76 -12.27 28.88
N VAL A 454 28.60 -12.45 27.87
CA VAL A 454 29.26 -13.74 27.67
C VAL A 454 29.97 -13.97 28.97
N SER A 455 29.45 -14.92 29.78
CA SER A 455 30.18 -15.46 30.89
C SER A 455 31.47 -16.02 30.28
N ALA A 456 32.57 -15.30 30.47
CA ALA A 456 33.87 -15.91 30.35
C ALA A 456 33.93 -17.03 31.43
N ALA A 457 33.46 -18.20 31.04
CA ALA A 457 33.79 -19.39 31.76
C ALA A 457 35.29 -19.60 31.51
N THR A 458 36.04 -19.26 32.53
CA THR A 458 37.38 -19.71 32.79
C THR A 458 37.55 -21.17 32.40
N GLU A 459 38.40 -21.42 31.41
CA GLU A 459 39.59 -22.27 31.56
C GLU A 459 40.52 -22.04 30.40
#